data_c3ad3f62fdcca01f66c56ce644d21e11
#
_entry.id   c3ad3f62fdcca01f66c56ce644d21e11
#
_cell.length_a   1.000
_cell.length_b   1.000
_cell.length_c   1.000
_cell.angle_alpha   90.00
_cell.angle_beta   90.00
_cell.angle_gamma   90.00
#
_symmetry.space_group_name_H-M   'P 1'
#
loop_
_entity.id
_entity.type
_entity.pdbx_description
1 polymer ?
#
loop_
_entity_poly.entity_id
_entity_poly.type
_entity_poly.pdbx_seq_one_letter_code
_entity_poly.pdbx_strand_id
1 'polypeptide(L)'
;METILGLSFSDNGVQAAVIEQDGPSNTLLAIDEWNNTLPFRAENNGEGISQFVEHLYSFIRANRIKTRKVSVALDSAQLFINTIPIEEGISRLERNDQLQWELGQYYPGIQPGEFTTDVHVLTDNRGEQWAKVLSVSARREMSHLIQRALSRLDLNLHVVDVDHFSADTALRVNYPDAERRYLALVGVKENRLDISLMKNGTLESYSYCSASSDAEIVEHIGTVSRESRGLRSMTAYGTYLNQDLLVQIRRGSSLLIEALNPLRHVRVSNSLRLTDHLTIPSYRFASAVGVALRRD
;
A
#
# COMPACT_ATOMS: atom_id res chain seq x y z
N MET A 1 -16.78 14.38 11.47
CA MET A 1 -16.46 14.54 10.03
C MET A 1 -14.99 14.91 9.91
N GLU A 2 -14.21 14.10 9.23
CA GLU A 2 -12.77 14.29 9.05
C GLU A 2 -12.42 14.15 7.56
N THR A 3 -11.53 14.97 7.05
CA THR A 3 -11.08 14.89 5.66
C THR A 3 -9.59 14.57 5.64
N ILE A 4 -9.22 13.55 4.89
CA ILE A 4 -7.83 13.09 4.75
C ILE A 4 -7.45 13.10 3.27
N LEU A 5 -6.27 13.63 2.99
CA LEU A 5 -5.61 13.49 1.69
C LEU A 5 -4.69 12.27 1.75
N GLY A 6 -5.03 11.23 1.01
CA GLY A 6 -4.20 10.05 0.81
C GLY A 6 -3.32 10.20 -0.41
N LEU A 7 -2.04 9.97 -0.24
CA LEU A 7 -1.05 9.93 -1.31
C LEU A 7 -0.42 8.55 -1.37
N SER A 8 -0.34 7.96 -2.55
CA SER A 8 0.42 6.73 -2.78
C SER A 8 1.54 7.00 -3.77
N PHE A 9 2.74 6.60 -3.40
CA PHE A 9 3.92 6.71 -4.25
C PHE A 9 4.17 5.38 -4.94
N SER A 10 4.45 5.43 -6.23
CA SER A 10 4.88 4.30 -7.05
C SER A 10 6.13 4.67 -7.84
N ASP A 11 6.77 3.70 -8.49
CA ASP A 11 8.00 3.95 -9.27
C ASP A 11 7.85 5.07 -10.30
N ASN A 12 6.66 5.22 -10.89
CA ASN A 12 6.43 6.12 -12.02
C ASN A 12 5.46 7.25 -11.72
N GLY A 13 4.96 7.38 -10.47
CA GLY A 13 4.00 8.43 -10.22
C GLY A 13 3.46 8.51 -8.79
N VAL A 14 2.56 9.44 -8.62
CA VAL A 14 1.82 9.68 -7.38
C VAL A 14 0.34 9.60 -7.68
N GLN A 15 -0.39 8.81 -6.89
CA GLN A 15 -1.84 8.78 -6.87
C GLN A 15 -2.31 9.54 -5.63
N ALA A 16 -3.32 10.38 -5.80
CA ALA A 16 -3.93 11.16 -4.73
C ALA A 16 -5.43 10.88 -4.64
N ALA A 17 -5.94 10.76 -3.42
CA ALA A 17 -7.37 10.65 -3.15
C ALA A 17 -7.73 11.49 -1.92
N VAL A 18 -8.78 12.30 -2.00
CA VAL A 18 -9.30 13.06 -0.85
C VAL A 18 -10.58 12.42 -0.39
N ILE A 19 -10.57 11.88 0.81
CA ILE A 19 -11.71 11.19 1.42
C ILE A 19 -12.21 11.99 2.63
N GLU A 20 -13.50 12.26 2.62
CA GLU A 20 -14.23 12.73 3.78
C GLU A 20 -14.84 11.53 4.50
N GLN A 21 -14.51 11.38 5.78
CA GLN A 21 -15.01 10.34 6.66
C GLN A 21 -16.05 10.93 7.61
N ASP A 22 -17.28 10.42 7.54
CA ASP A 22 -18.37 10.82 8.44
C ASP A 22 -19.04 9.58 9.05
N GLY A 23 -18.58 9.19 10.24
CA GLY A 23 -18.98 7.94 10.87
C GLY A 23 -18.68 6.73 9.95
N PRO A 24 -19.71 5.93 9.58
CA PRO A 24 -19.54 4.79 8.68
C PRO A 24 -19.50 5.19 7.19
N SER A 25 -19.83 6.44 6.86
CA SER A 25 -19.89 6.92 5.48
C SER A 25 -18.57 7.54 5.06
N ASN A 26 -18.12 7.18 3.86
CA ASN A 26 -16.94 7.76 3.23
C ASN A 26 -17.33 8.40 1.91
N THR A 27 -16.80 9.59 1.63
CA THR A 27 -17.09 10.33 0.40
C THR A 27 -15.79 10.75 -0.28
N LEU A 28 -15.62 10.38 -1.53
CA LEU A 28 -14.52 10.84 -2.37
C LEU A 28 -14.81 12.28 -2.82
N LEU A 29 -13.92 13.20 -2.46
CA LEU A 29 -14.02 14.62 -2.81
C LEU A 29 -13.17 14.98 -4.03
N ALA A 30 -12.00 14.36 -4.19
CA ALA A 30 -11.07 14.57 -5.31
C ALA A 30 -10.21 13.32 -5.49
N ILE A 31 -9.76 13.11 -6.73
CA ILE A 31 -8.85 12.03 -7.11
C ILE A 31 -7.98 12.51 -8.28
N ASP A 32 -6.71 12.15 -8.28
CA ASP A 32 -5.80 12.50 -9.37
C ASP A 32 -4.60 11.54 -9.42
N GLU A 33 -3.96 11.46 -10.59
CA GLU A 33 -2.72 10.72 -10.79
C GLU A 33 -1.79 11.56 -11.67
N TRP A 34 -0.54 11.69 -11.26
CA TRP A 34 0.48 12.37 -12.06
C TRP A 34 1.79 11.63 -12.07
N ASN A 35 2.49 11.71 -13.19
CA ASN A 35 3.83 11.15 -13.32
C ASN A 35 4.80 12.01 -12.52
N ASN A 36 5.54 11.36 -11.65
CA ASN A 36 6.64 11.99 -10.94
C ASN A 36 7.70 10.93 -10.66
N THR A 37 8.93 11.20 -11.03
CA THR A 37 10.06 10.38 -10.58
C THR A 37 10.18 10.54 -9.09
N LEU A 38 10.20 9.42 -8.37
CA LEU A 38 10.18 9.32 -6.91
C LEU A 38 10.97 10.45 -6.23
N PRO A 39 10.26 11.41 -5.60
CA PRO A 39 10.92 12.55 -5.00
C PRO A 39 11.71 12.20 -3.74
N PHE A 40 11.56 10.96 -3.23
CA PHE A 40 12.03 10.57 -1.89
C PHE A 40 13.12 9.49 -1.87
N ARG A 41 13.71 9.15 -3.02
CA ARG A 41 14.97 8.38 -3.01
C ARG A 41 16.11 9.28 -2.52
N ALA A 42 17.00 8.74 -1.69
CA ALA A 42 18.14 9.45 -1.13
C ALA A 42 19.04 10.15 -2.19
N GLU A 43 19.00 9.67 -3.42
CA GLU A 43 19.73 10.19 -4.58
C GLU A 43 19.01 11.34 -5.30
N ASN A 44 17.79 11.68 -4.92
CA ASN A 44 16.99 12.69 -5.63
C ASN A 44 17.36 14.10 -5.19
N ASN A 45 17.98 14.80 -6.12
CA ASN A 45 18.19 16.23 -6.14
C ASN A 45 16.86 16.95 -5.89
N GLY A 46 16.88 18.10 -5.23
CA GLY A 46 15.72 18.90 -4.84
C GLY A 46 14.69 19.23 -5.95
N GLU A 47 15.00 18.92 -7.21
CA GLU A 47 14.12 19.11 -8.37
C GLU A 47 12.85 18.22 -8.32
N GLY A 48 13.00 16.93 -8.06
CA GLY A 48 11.85 16.02 -7.96
C GLY A 48 10.90 16.37 -6.81
N ILE A 49 11.45 16.83 -5.69
CA ILE A 49 10.66 17.33 -4.56
C ILE A 49 9.92 18.62 -4.95
N SER A 50 10.56 19.51 -5.69
CA SER A 50 9.92 20.77 -6.13
C SER A 50 8.79 20.50 -7.11
N GLN A 51 8.96 19.60 -8.06
CA GLN A 51 7.90 19.16 -8.98
C GLN A 51 6.73 18.52 -8.23
N PHE A 52 7.01 17.64 -7.27
CA PHE A 52 5.97 17.04 -6.42
C PHE A 52 5.17 18.12 -5.69
N VAL A 53 5.84 19.06 -5.04
CA VAL A 53 5.19 20.16 -4.30
C VAL A 53 4.32 21.02 -5.21
N GLU A 54 4.80 21.32 -6.42
CA GLU A 54 4.05 22.12 -7.41
C GLU A 54 2.79 21.40 -7.90
N HIS A 55 2.89 20.11 -8.24
CA HIS A 55 1.72 19.31 -8.63
C HIS A 55 0.72 19.18 -7.49
N LEU A 56 1.19 18.88 -6.28
CA LEU A 56 0.34 18.78 -5.10
C LEU A 56 -0.36 20.10 -4.77
N TYR A 57 0.35 21.23 -4.88
CA TYR A 57 -0.24 22.56 -4.72
C TYR A 57 -1.36 22.81 -5.75
N SER A 58 -1.08 22.48 -7.01
CA SER A 58 -2.05 22.65 -8.10
C SER A 58 -3.29 21.78 -7.87
N PHE A 59 -3.12 20.53 -7.47
CA PHE A 59 -4.21 19.62 -7.12
C PHE A 59 -5.07 20.15 -5.96
N ILE A 60 -4.44 20.60 -4.88
CA ILE A 60 -5.12 21.17 -3.71
C ILE A 60 -5.94 22.39 -4.11
N ARG A 61 -5.35 23.29 -4.89
CA ARG A 61 -5.99 24.53 -5.30
C ARG A 61 -7.16 24.29 -6.27
N ALA A 62 -6.97 23.44 -7.26
CA ALA A 62 -7.98 23.10 -8.26
C ALA A 62 -9.23 22.48 -7.63
N ASN A 63 -9.03 21.63 -6.63
CA ASN A 63 -10.09 20.90 -5.93
C ASN A 63 -10.57 21.61 -4.65
N ARG A 64 -10.03 22.77 -4.31
CA ARG A 64 -10.36 23.56 -3.09
C ARG A 64 -10.26 22.73 -1.81
N ILE A 65 -9.23 21.89 -1.72
CA ILE A 65 -8.99 21.00 -0.57
C ILE A 65 -8.62 21.85 0.64
N LYS A 66 -9.31 21.63 1.76
CA LYS A 66 -9.13 22.40 3.00
C LYS A 66 -8.41 21.63 4.09
N THR A 67 -8.33 20.31 3.97
CA THR A 67 -7.63 19.50 4.98
C THR A 67 -6.15 19.79 4.96
N ARG A 68 -5.54 19.71 6.14
CA ARG A 68 -4.09 19.71 6.31
C ARG A 68 -3.54 18.32 6.64
N LYS A 69 -4.41 17.33 6.86
CA LYS A 69 -4.02 15.97 7.20
C LYS A 69 -3.70 15.19 5.93
N VAL A 70 -2.49 14.68 5.86
CA VAL A 70 -1.99 13.86 4.75
C VAL A 70 -1.55 12.51 5.27
N SER A 71 -2.10 11.44 4.72
CA SER A 71 -1.64 10.07 4.93
C SER A 71 -0.92 9.59 3.69
N VAL A 72 0.18 8.88 3.86
CA VAL A 72 1.08 8.49 2.78
C VAL A 72 1.26 6.98 2.75
N ALA A 73 1.07 6.38 1.59
CA ALA A 73 1.38 4.99 1.29
C ALA A 73 2.70 4.93 0.50
N LEU A 74 3.72 4.35 1.12
CA LEU A 74 5.04 4.16 0.53
C LEU A 74 5.06 2.90 -0.33
N ASP A 75 5.78 2.95 -1.44
CA ASP A 75 6.00 1.79 -2.28
C ASP A 75 6.74 0.68 -1.52
N SER A 76 6.15 -0.50 -1.43
CA SER A 76 6.73 -1.68 -0.79
C SER A 76 8.11 -2.05 -1.37
N ALA A 77 8.39 -1.69 -2.62
CA ALA A 77 9.70 -1.92 -3.25
C ALA A 77 10.84 -1.10 -2.60
N GLN A 78 10.51 -0.04 -1.87
CA GLN A 78 11.48 0.84 -1.20
C GLN A 78 11.65 0.51 0.28
N LEU A 79 10.90 -0.45 0.77
CA LEU A 79 10.87 -0.85 2.17
C LEU A 79 11.53 -2.21 2.36
N PHE A 80 12.09 -2.42 3.53
CA PHE A 80 12.47 -3.76 3.93
C PHE A 80 11.25 -4.43 4.57
N ILE A 81 10.72 -5.44 3.88
CA ILE A 81 9.57 -6.21 4.35
C ILE A 81 9.99 -7.67 4.37
N ASN A 82 10.02 -8.28 5.56
CA ASN A 82 10.44 -9.67 5.72
C ASN A 82 9.63 -10.39 6.80
N THR A 83 9.46 -11.69 6.62
CA THR A 83 8.88 -12.57 7.64
C THR A 83 9.99 -13.16 8.47
N ILE A 84 9.98 -12.88 9.77
CA ILE A 84 11.05 -13.23 10.71
C ILE A 84 10.46 -14.13 11.80
N PRO A 85 11.10 -15.27 12.11
CA PRO A 85 10.76 -16.04 13.30
C PRO A 85 11.24 -15.29 14.55
N ILE A 86 10.36 -15.08 15.51
CA ILE A 86 10.67 -14.44 16.80
C ILE A 86 10.30 -15.42 17.91
N GLU A 87 11.17 -15.59 18.90
CA GLU A 87 10.89 -16.42 20.06
C GLU A 87 9.71 -15.85 20.86
N GLU A 88 8.78 -16.72 21.25
CA GLU A 88 7.64 -16.30 22.05
C GLU A 88 8.07 -15.86 23.46
N GLY A 89 7.47 -14.80 23.97
CA GLY A 89 7.72 -14.32 25.33
C GLY A 89 8.93 -13.42 25.51
N ILE A 90 9.72 -13.13 24.46
CA ILE A 90 10.80 -12.15 24.56
C ILE A 90 10.27 -10.74 24.80
N SER A 91 11.03 -9.93 25.50
CA SER A 91 10.70 -8.53 25.75
C SER A 91 10.70 -7.70 24.45
N ARG A 92 10.05 -6.53 24.50
CA ARG A 92 10.08 -5.58 23.37
C ARG A 92 11.50 -5.15 23.01
N LEU A 93 12.40 -5.07 23.99
CA LEU A 93 13.80 -4.69 23.76
C LEU A 93 14.53 -5.78 22.97
N GLU A 94 14.49 -7.03 23.45
CA GLU A 94 15.12 -8.18 22.77
C GLU A 94 14.59 -8.36 21.36
N ARG A 95 13.28 -8.18 21.16
CA ARG A 95 12.69 -8.19 19.82
C ARG A 95 13.24 -7.09 18.93
N ASN A 96 13.41 -5.87 19.43
CA ASN A 96 13.99 -4.78 18.66
C ASN A 96 15.45 -5.07 18.31
N ASP A 97 16.23 -5.63 19.23
CA ASP A 97 17.62 -6.01 19.00
C ASP A 97 17.72 -7.11 17.93
N GLN A 98 16.86 -8.12 17.96
CA GLN A 98 16.78 -9.14 16.92
C GLN A 98 16.44 -8.52 15.55
N LEU A 99 15.46 -7.62 15.48
CA LEU A 99 15.08 -6.94 14.24
C LEU A 99 16.20 -6.06 13.68
N GLN A 100 16.95 -5.36 14.55
CA GLN A 100 18.11 -4.58 14.13
C GLN A 100 19.25 -5.47 13.61
N TRP A 101 19.46 -6.61 14.24
CA TRP A 101 20.43 -7.61 13.76
C TRP A 101 20.04 -8.13 12.37
N GLU A 102 18.78 -8.52 12.16
CA GLU A 102 18.27 -8.94 10.85
C GLU A 102 18.47 -7.88 9.77
N LEU A 103 18.10 -6.62 10.07
CA LEU A 103 18.34 -5.50 9.16
C LEU A 103 19.80 -5.36 8.79
N GLY A 104 20.71 -5.55 9.76
CA GLY A 104 22.15 -5.47 9.56
C GLY A 104 22.70 -6.51 8.58
N GLN A 105 22.03 -7.67 8.43
CA GLN A 105 22.42 -8.69 7.45
C GLN A 105 22.16 -8.22 6.02
N TYR A 106 21.10 -7.43 5.80
CA TYR A 106 20.74 -6.92 4.48
C TYR A 106 21.38 -5.57 4.16
N TYR A 107 21.67 -4.77 5.19
CA TYR A 107 22.28 -3.45 5.07
C TYR A 107 23.56 -3.35 5.92
N PRO A 108 24.68 -3.89 5.47
CA PRO A 108 25.94 -3.81 6.21
C PRO A 108 26.32 -2.35 6.50
N GLY A 109 26.67 -2.06 7.75
CA GLY A 109 27.06 -0.70 8.18
C GLY A 109 25.90 0.21 8.60
N ILE A 110 24.67 -0.30 8.65
CA ILE A 110 23.53 0.44 9.18
C ILE A 110 23.78 0.90 10.63
N GLN A 111 23.41 2.14 10.93
CA GLN A 111 23.47 2.64 12.30
C GLN A 111 22.13 2.42 13.02
N PRO A 112 22.16 2.13 14.33
CA PRO A 112 20.95 2.08 15.14
C PRO A 112 20.13 3.38 14.97
N GLY A 113 18.86 3.24 14.64
CA GLY A 113 17.97 4.39 14.49
C GLY A 113 17.87 4.99 13.08
N GLU A 114 18.59 4.48 12.07
CA GLU A 114 18.38 4.89 10.67
C GLU A 114 17.03 4.43 10.11
N PHE A 115 16.47 3.36 10.68
CA PHE A 115 15.17 2.80 10.30
C PHE A 115 14.13 2.99 11.38
N THR A 116 12.90 3.13 10.93
CA THR A 116 11.69 2.92 11.75
C THR A 116 11.12 1.57 11.35
N THR A 117 10.91 0.70 12.33
CA THR A 117 10.41 -0.66 12.11
C THR A 117 9.08 -0.84 12.82
N ASP A 118 8.09 -1.37 12.11
CA ASP A 118 6.84 -1.88 12.67
C ASP A 118 6.75 -3.40 12.47
N VAL A 119 5.97 -4.05 13.32
CA VAL A 119 5.90 -5.51 13.39
C VAL A 119 4.46 -5.97 13.52
N HIS A 120 4.06 -6.89 12.64
CA HIS A 120 2.76 -7.51 12.67
C HIS A 120 2.88 -9.04 12.88
N VAL A 121 2.16 -9.59 13.84
CA VAL A 121 2.13 -11.04 14.09
C VAL A 121 1.25 -11.70 13.02
N LEU A 122 1.84 -12.63 12.23
CA LEU A 122 1.14 -13.29 11.13
C LEU A 122 0.27 -14.46 11.59
N THR A 123 0.74 -15.23 12.54
CA THR A 123 0.04 -16.40 13.04
C THR A 123 0.12 -16.44 14.56
N ASP A 124 -1.03 -16.72 15.17
CA ASP A 124 -1.11 -17.08 16.59
C ASP A 124 -0.78 -18.60 16.70
N ASN A 125 0.49 -18.92 16.61
CA ASN A 125 0.99 -20.29 16.79
C ASN A 125 1.03 -20.61 18.29
N ARG A 126 -0.15 -20.61 18.94
CA ARG A 126 -0.25 -20.96 20.37
C ARG A 126 0.31 -22.35 20.63
N GLY A 127 1.47 -22.42 21.26
CA GLY A 127 2.17 -23.63 21.60
C GLY A 127 3.40 -23.95 20.76
N GLU A 128 3.76 -23.10 19.79
CA GLU A 128 5.08 -23.16 19.15
C GLU A 128 6.05 -22.22 19.87
N GLN A 129 7.32 -22.61 19.94
CA GLN A 129 8.38 -21.80 20.56
C GLN A 129 8.65 -20.49 19.76
N TRP A 130 8.22 -20.44 18.51
CA TRP A 130 8.50 -19.35 17.57
C TRP A 130 7.23 -18.81 16.94
N ALA A 131 7.04 -17.51 17.07
CA ALA A 131 6.02 -16.78 16.34
C ALA A 131 6.59 -16.25 15.02
N LYS A 132 5.80 -16.24 13.95
CA LYS A 132 6.15 -15.56 12.70
C LYS A 132 5.65 -14.14 12.74
N VAL A 133 6.53 -13.19 12.52
CA VAL A 133 6.16 -11.78 12.42
C VAL A 133 6.55 -11.23 11.07
N LEU A 134 5.71 -10.37 10.54
CA LEU A 134 6.02 -9.53 9.40
C LEU A 134 6.67 -8.26 9.93
N SER A 135 7.93 -8.04 9.59
CA SER A 135 8.68 -6.84 9.92
C SER A 135 8.68 -5.90 8.71
N VAL A 136 8.30 -4.65 8.92
CA VAL A 136 8.33 -3.59 7.92
C VAL A 136 9.24 -2.48 8.41
N SER A 137 10.30 -2.19 7.65
CA SER A 137 11.27 -1.16 8.01
C SER A 137 11.41 -0.13 6.89
N ALA A 138 11.27 1.13 7.24
CA ALA A 138 11.45 2.27 6.37
C ALA A 138 12.64 3.13 6.83
N ARG A 139 13.43 3.68 5.91
CA ARG A 139 14.47 4.67 6.25
C ARG A 139 13.82 5.92 6.83
N ARG A 140 14.26 6.37 7.99
CA ARG A 140 13.74 7.61 8.63
C ARG A 140 13.93 8.84 7.76
N GLU A 141 14.98 8.87 6.99
CA GLU A 141 15.25 9.96 6.04
C GLU A 141 14.08 10.16 5.06
N MET A 142 13.49 9.07 4.57
CA MET A 142 12.32 9.13 3.67
C MET A 142 11.14 9.85 4.33
N SER A 143 10.79 9.48 5.55
CA SER A 143 9.71 10.13 6.29
C SER A 143 10.01 11.61 6.55
N HIS A 144 11.25 11.96 6.86
CA HIS A 144 11.66 13.35 7.05
C HIS A 144 11.61 14.17 5.74
N LEU A 145 11.98 13.56 4.60
CA LEU A 145 11.87 14.21 3.29
C LEU A 145 10.41 14.49 2.93
N ILE A 146 9.52 13.53 3.14
CA ILE A 146 8.08 13.68 2.94
C ILE A 146 7.55 14.81 3.82
N GLN A 147 7.85 14.77 5.11
CA GLN A 147 7.40 15.79 6.06
C GLN A 147 7.87 17.18 5.66
N ARG A 148 9.14 17.35 5.24
CA ARG A 148 9.66 18.61 4.74
C ARG A 148 8.97 19.10 3.46
N ALA A 149 8.66 18.18 2.53
CA ALA A 149 7.94 18.53 1.32
C ALA A 149 6.52 19.00 1.62
N LEU A 150 5.80 18.27 2.48
CA LEU A 150 4.42 18.62 2.90
C LEU A 150 4.37 19.94 3.67
N SER A 151 5.37 20.21 4.53
CA SER A 151 5.43 21.45 5.31
C SER A 151 5.55 22.71 4.44
N ARG A 152 6.07 22.61 3.20
CA ARG A 152 6.08 23.74 2.25
C ARG A 152 4.68 24.20 1.84
N LEU A 153 3.69 23.32 2.01
CA LEU A 153 2.27 23.56 1.68
C LEU A 153 1.39 23.69 2.94
N ASP A 154 1.99 23.83 4.11
CA ASP A 154 1.28 23.87 5.41
C ASP A 154 0.44 22.61 5.66
N LEU A 155 0.94 21.46 5.18
CA LEU A 155 0.34 20.14 5.35
C LEU A 155 1.07 19.35 6.42
N ASN A 156 0.32 18.52 7.15
CA ASN A 156 0.82 17.69 8.24
C ASN A 156 0.78 16.21 7.84
N LEU A 157 1.92 15.55 7.92
CA LEU A 157 2.01 14.11 7.78
C LEU A 157 1.30 13.45 8.97
N HIS A 158 0.24 12.69 8.70
CA HIS A 158 -0.61 12.05 9.70
C HIS A 158 -0.23 10.57 9.86
N VAL A 159 -0.28 9.81 8.77
CA VAL A 159 0.05 8.39 8.74
C VAL A 159 1.07 8.13 7.64
N VAL A 160 2.01 7.23 7.90
CA VAL A 160 2.87 6.58 6.89
C VAL A 160 2.57 5.10 6.92
N ASP A 161 2.20 4.54 5.79
CA ASP A 161 1.85 3.14 5.62
C ASP A 161 2.55 2.54 4.39
N VAL A 162 2.41 1.23 4.19
CA VAL A 162 2.84 0.54 2.98
C VAL A 162 1.70 0.54 1.96
N ASP A 163 2.00 0.77 0.71
CA ASP A 163 1.00 0.81 -0.36
C ASP A 163 0.16 -0.47 -0.44
N HIS A 164 0.78 -1.64 -0.25
CA HIS A 164 0.10 -2.92 -0.26
C HIS A 164 -0.89 -3.08 0.91
N PHE A 165 -0.51 -2.67 2.13
CA PHE A 165 -1.39 -2.75 3.30
C PHE A 165 -2.44 -1.64 3.32
N SER A 166 -2.14 -0.50 2.70
CA SER A 166 -3.14 0.53 2.41
C SER A 166 -4.20 -0.01 1.44
N ALA A 167 -3.81 -0.74 0.39
CA ALA A 167 -4.77 -1.38 -0.51
C ALA A 167 -5.61 -2.48 0.20
N ASP A 168 -5.04 -3.19 1.19
CA ASP A 168 -5.81 -4.08 2.07
C ASP A 168 -6.88 -3.33 2.86
N THR A 169 -6.55 -2.14 3.38
CA THR A 169 -7.54 -1.27 4.04
C THR A 169 -8.69 -0.91 3.09
N ALA A 170 -8.37 -0.55 1.83
CA ALA A 170 -9.39 -0.28 0.82
C ALA A 170 -10.24 -1.52 0.52
N LEU A 171 -9.63 -2.71 0.46
CA LEU A 171 -10.33 -3.98 0.27
C LEU A 171 -11.32 -4.23 1.41
N ARG A 172 -10.90 -4.15 2.67
CA ARG A 172 -11.74 -4.41 3.85
C ARG A 172 -12.94 -3.47 3.92
N VAL A 173 -12.73 -2.18 3.69
CA VAL A 173 -13.81 -1.18 3.72
C VAL A 173 -14.83 -1.41 2.60
N ASN A 174 -14.37 -1.81 1.41
CA ASN A 174 -15.22 -1.94 0.24
C ASN A 174 -15.78 -3.36 0.02
N TYR A 175 -15.24 -4.36 0.71
CA TYR A 175 -15.63 -5.77 0.61
C TYR A 175 -15.72 -6.40 2.00
N PRO A 176 -16.70 -6.03 2.83
CA PRO A 176 -16.80 -6.51 4.21
C PRO A 176 -16.90 -8.05 4.32
N ASP A 177 -17.43 -8.71 3.28
CA ASP A 177 -17.45 -10.18 3.21
C ASP A 177 -16.06 -10.80 3.03
N ALA A 178 -15.06 -10.02 2.63
CA ALA A 178 -13.66 -10.49 2.51
C ALA A 178 -13.12 -10.99 3.85
N GLU A 179 -13.55 -10.40 4.96
CA GLU A 179 -13.14 -10.82 6.31
C GLU A 179 -13.55 -12.25 6.68
N ARG A 180 -14.49 -12.84 5.95
CA ARG A 180 -14.98 -14.20 6.19
C ARG A 180 -14.44 -15.22 5.19
N ARG A 181 -13.52 -14.81 4.32
CA ARG A 181 -13.03 -15.64 3.22
C ARG A 181 -11.55 -15.90 3.35
N TYR A 182 -11.09 -16.95 2.67
CA TYR A 182 -9.70 -17.12 2.36
C TYR A 182 -9.46 -16.55 0.97
N LEU A 183 -8.75 -15.45 0.89
CA LEU A 183 -8.50 -14.70 -0.33
C LEU A 183 -7.06 -14.22 -0.42
N ALA A 184 -6.60 -13.93 -1.64
CA ALA A 184 -5.34 -13.25 -1.90
C ALA A 184 -5.60 -11.80 -2.37
N LEU A 185 -4.82 -10.86 -1.82
CA LEU A 185 -4.66 -9.52 -2.39
C LEU A 185 -3.36 -9.48 -3.17
N VAL A 186 -3.44 -9.06 -4.45
CA VAL A 186 -2.29 -9.04 -5.37
C VAL A 186 -2.06 -7.64 -5.86
N GLY A 187 -0.92 -7.05 -5.49
CA GLY A 187 -0.43 -5.77 -5.99
C GLY A 187 0.44 -5.99 -7.24
N VAL A 188 0.03 -5.43 -8.37
CA VAL A 188 0.72 -5.59 -9.67
C VAL A 188 1.43 -4.28 -10.01
N LYS A 189 2.77 -4.31 -9.93
CA LYS A 189 3.67 -3.19 -10.24
C LYS A 189 4.51 -3.54 -11.48
N GLU A 190 5.24 -2.59 -12.01
CA GLU A 190 6.01 -2.77 -13.25
C GLU A 190 7.01 -3.93 -13.18
N ASN A 191 7.72 -4.08 -12.05
CA ASN A 191 8.75 -5.11 -11.88
C ASN A 191 8.56 -5.95 -10.62
N ARG A 192 7.36 -5.92 -10.03
CA ARG A 192 7.12 -6.57 -8.74
C ARG A 192 5.67 -6.96 -8.56
N LEU A 193 5.48 -8.12 -7.96
CA LEU A 193 4.21 -8.56 -7.39
C LEU A 193 4.32 -8.58 -5.87
N ASP A 194 3.34 -8.01 -5.19
CA ASP A 194 3.12 -8.13 -3.75
C ASP A 194 1.87 -8.99 -3.53
N ILE A 195 1.99 -10.02 -2.70
CA ILE A 195 0.91 -10.99 -2.50
C ILE A 195 0.68 -11.20 -1.01
N SER A 196 -0.52 -10.88 -0.54
CA SER A 196 -0.99 -11.22 0.81
C SER A 196 -2.02 -12.33 0.74
N LEU A 197 -1.86 -13.35 1.58
CA LEU A 197 -2.89 -14.34 1.84
C LEU A 197 -3.62 -13.95 3.13
N MET A 198 -4.93 -13.81 3.04
CA MET A 198 -5.78 -13.42 4.17
C MET A 198 -6.83 -14.47 4.43
N LYS A 199 -6.93 -14.90 5.68
CA LYS A 199 -7.88 -15.90 6.13
C LYS A 199 -8.67 -15.38 7.31
N ASN A 200 -9.99 -15.34 7.16
CA ASN A 200 -10.89 -14.84 8.19
C ASN A 200 -10.50 -13.44 8.73
N GLY A 201 -10.17 -12.54 7.83
CA GLY A 201 -9.76 -11.17 8.17
C GLY A 201 -8.35 -11.02 8.74
N THR A 202 -7.59 -12.11 8.90
CA THR A 202 -6.23 -12.08 9.43
C THR A 202 -5.21 -12.30 8.31
N LEU A 203 -4.12 -11.56 8.32
CA LEU A 203 -3.00 -11.76 7.42
C LEU A 203 -2.28 -13.07 7.81
N GLU A 204 -2.33 -14.06 6.93
CA GLU A 204 -1.67 -15.36 7.11
C GLU A 204 -0.22 -15.31 6.61
N SER A 205 -0.03 -14.70 5.45
CA SER A 205 1.31 -14.51 4.88
C SER A 205 1.37 -13.31 3.95
N TYR A 206 2.56 -12.78 3.81
CA TYR A 206 2.93 -11.81 2.80
C TYR A 206 4.18 -12.29 2.09
N SER A 207 4.19 -12.18 0.77
CA SER A 207 5.35 -12.47 -0.06
C SER A 207 5.42 -11.48 -1.23
N TYR A 208 6.59 -11.38 -1.81
CA TYR A 208 6.78 -10.63 -3.05
C TYR A 208 7.75 -11.36 -3.97
N CYS A 209 7.63 -11.08 -5.25
CA CYS A 209 8.58 -11.57 -6.25
C CYS A 209 8.80 -10.52 -7.34
N SER A 210 9.94 -10.60 -8.01
CA SER A 210 10.19 -9.82 -9.21
C SER A 210 9.41 -10.45 -10.37
N ALA A 211 8.78 -9.62 -11.19
CA ALA A 211 8.11 -10.03 -12.41
C ALA A 211 8.24 -8.88 -13.41
N SER A 212 8.97 -9.10 -14.48
CA SER A 212 9.33 -8.11 -15.49
C SER A 212 8.53 -8.22 -16.79
N SER A 213 7.60 -9.18 -16.85
CA SER A 213 6.72 -9.40 -17.99
C SER A 213 5.34 -9.90 -17.57
N ASP A 214 4.35 -9.67 -18.43
CA ASP A 214 2.98 -10.17 -18.23
C ASP A 214 2.95 -11.70 -18.06
N ALA A 215 3.81 -12.42 -18.80
CA ALA A 215 3.90 -13.87 -18.71
C ALA A 215 4.38 -14.34 -17.33
N GLU A 216 5.41 -13.71 -16.76
CA GLU A 216 5.89 -13.99 -15.40
C GLU A 216 4.83 -13.66 -14.34
N ILE A 217 4.11 -12.55 -14.49
CA ILE A 217 3.00 -12.18 -13.61
C ILE A 217 1.94 -13.28 -13.62
N VAL A 218 1.52 -13.73 -14.80
CA VAL A 218 0.49 -14.77 -14.94
C VAL A 218 0.98 -16.10 -14.35
N GLU A 219 2.24 -16.46 -14.56
CA GLU A 219 2.85 -17.68 -14.01
C GLU A 219 2.89 -17.66 -12.48
N HIS A 220 3.38 -16.57 -11.88
CA HIS A 220 3.44 -16.42 -10.42
C HIS A 220 2.05 -16.50 -9.77
N ILE A 221 1.07 -15.78 -10.32
CA ILE A 221 -0.29 -15.81 -9.82
C ILE A 221 -0.91 -17.22 -9.98
N GLY A 222 -0.64 -17.88 -11.11
CA GLY A 222 -1.05 -19.26 -11.35
C GLY A 222 -0.42 -20.23 -10.33
N THR A 223 0.81 -20.04 -9.95
CA THR A 223 1.52 -20.85 -8.93
C THR A 223 0.88 -20.66 -7.55
N VAL A 224 0.66 -19.41 -7.12
CA VAL A 224 -0.05 -19.13 -5.85
C VAL A 224 -1.45 -19.76 -5.84
N SER A 225 -2.16 -19.70 -6.95
CA SER A 225 -3.48 -20.32 -7.11
C SER A 225 -3.46 -21.84 -6.90
N ARG A 226 -2.40 -22.53 -7.34
CA ARG A 226 -2.27 -23.98 -7.22
C ARG A 226 -1.77 -24.42 -5.83
N GLU A 227 -0.85 -23.66 -5.25
CA GLU A 227 -0.18 -24.03 -4.00
C GLU A 227 -0.99 -23.68 -2.76
N SER A 228 -1.80 -22.61 -2.81
CA SER A 228 -2.61 -22.17 -1.67
C SER A 228 -3.91 -22.95 -1.55
N ARG A 229 -3.85 -24.08 -0.85
CA ARG A 229 -5.03 -24.96 -0.66
C ARG A 229 -6.16 -24.22 0.05
N GLY A 230 -7.35 -24.23 -0.56
CA GLY A 230 -8.55 -23.61 0.00
C GLY A 230 -8.70 -22.12 -0.31
N LEU A 231 -7.75 -21.51 -1.01
CA LEU A 231 -7.91 -20.17 -1.56
C LEU A 231 -9.12 -20.15 -2.50
N ARG A 232 -10.01 -19.15 -2.33
CA ARG A 232 -11.28 -19.07 -3.07
C ARG A 232 -11.27 -18.00 -4.15
N SER A 233 -10.58 -16.89 -3.91
CA SER A 233 -10.57 -15.74 -4.81
C SER A 233 -9.28 -14.96 -4.67
N MET A 234 -8.99 -14.18 -5.71
CA MET A 234 -7.94 -13.18 -5.70
C MET A 234 -8.50 -11.82 -6.09
N THR A 235 -8.01 -10.78 -5.46
CA THR A 235 -8.34 -9.40 -5.80
C THR A 235 -7.05 -8.69 -6.18
N ALA A 236 -6.99 -8.17 -7.42
CA ALA A 236 -5.80 -7.54 -7.97
C ALA A 236 -5.95 -6.02 -8.06
N TYR A 237 -4.88 -5.30 -7.80
CA TYR A 237 -4.80 -3.84 -7.93
C TYR A 237 -3.41 -3.43 -8.42
N GLY A 238 -3.20 -2.16 -8.73
CA GLY A 238 -1.89 -1.59 -9.01
C GLY A 238 -1.81 -0.80 -10.30
N THR A 239 -0.72 -0.07 -10.44
CA THR A 239 -0.50 0.85 -11.55
C THR A 239 -0.15 0.16 -12.86
N TYR A 240 0.44 -1.04 -12.80
CA TYR A 240 0.77 -1.83 -13.98
C TYR A 240 -0.40 -2.72 -14.45
N LEU A 241 -1.37 -3.00 -13.57
CA LEU A 241 -2.55 -3.79 -13.93
C LEU A 241 -3.35 -3.07 -15.04
N ASN A 242 -3.71 -3.82 -16.08
CA ASN A 242 -4.58 -3.37 -17.15
C ASN A 242 -5.60 -4.45 -17.51
N GLN A 243 -6.55 -4.16 -18.39
CA GLN A 243 -7.62 -5.10 -18.73
C GLN A 243 -7.09 -6.36 -19.45
N ASP A 244 -6.11 -6.21 -20.32
CA ASP A 244 -5.55 -7.34 -21.10
C ASP A 244 -4.80 -8.28 -20.15
N LEU A 245 -3.98 -7.76 -19.27
CA LEU A 245 -3.28 -8.54 -18.24
C LEU A 245 -4.28 -9.23 -17.30
N LEU A 246 -5.34 -8.54 -16.88
CA LEU A 246 -6.38 -9.13 -16.02
C LEU A 246 -7.08 -10.32 -16.71
N VAL A 247 -7.32 -10.23 -18.02
CA VAL A 247 -7.88 -11.32 -18.81
C VAL A 247 -6.90 -12.49 -18.88
N GLN A 248 -5.61 -12.23 -19.07
CA GLN A 248 -4.57 -13.27 -19.09
C GLN A 248 -4.47 -13.99 -17.74
N ILE A 249 -4.44 -13.23 -16.63
CA ILE A 249 -4.41 -13.77 -15.27
C ILE A 249 -5.64 -14.68 -15.03
N ARG A 250 -6.83 -14.24 -15.42
CA ARG A 250 -8.06 -15.05 -15.29
C ARG A 250 -8.01 -16.34 -16.07
N ARG A 251 -7.42 -16.34 -17.25
CA ARG A 251 -7.25 -17.55 -18.07
C ARG A 251 -6.21 -18.52 -17.50
N GLY A 252 -5.19 -17.97 -16.84
CA GLY A 252 -4.11 -18.75 -16.21
C GLY A 252 -4.45 -19.30 -14.82
N SER A 253 -5.60 -18.96 -14.26
CA SER A 253 -5.99 -19.34 -12.90
C SER A 253 -7.34 -20.05 -12.87
N SER A 254 -7.49 -20.99 -11.95
CA SER A 254 -8.77 -21.65 -11.65
C SER A 254 -9.64 -20.90 -10.63
N LEU A 255 -9.13 -19.80 -10.07
CA LEU A 255 -9.79 -19.00 -9.04
C LEU A 255 -10.59 -17.84 -9.66
N LEU A 256 -11.57 -17.35 -8.90
CA LEU A 256 -12.22 -16.08 -9.21
C LEU A 256 -11.21 -14.94 -9.00
N ILE A 257 -10.92 -14.19 -10.06
CA ILE A 257 -10.01 -13.04 -10.01
C ILE A 257 -10.75 -11.77 -10.41
N GLU A 258 -10.76 -10.81 -9.50
CA GLU A 258 -11.41 -9.51 -9.68
C GLU A 258 -10.39 -8.37 -9.52
N ALA A 259 -10.61 -7.27 -10.26
CA ALA A 259 -9.92 -6.03 -9.99
C ALA A 259 -10.54 -5.37 -8.75
N LEU A 260 -9.71 -4.87 -7.84
CA LEU A 260 -10.15 -4.14 -6.66
C LEU A 260 -10.84 -2.84 -7.07
N ASN A 261 -12.09 -2.67 -6.69
CA ASN A 261 -12.75 -1.38 -6.77
C ASN A 261 -12.70 -0.70 -5.38
N PRO A 262 -11.75 0.20 -5.13
CA PRO A 262 -11.59 0.85 -3.83
C PRO A 262 -12.68 1.89 -3.53
N LEU A 263 -13.58 2.13 -4.48
CA LEU A 263 -14.68 3.09 -4.38
C LEU A 263 -16.05 2.41 -4.34
N ARG A 264 -16.12 1.09 -4.18
CA ARG A 264 -17.38 0.34 -4.24
C ARG A 264 -18.40 0.80 -3.21
N HIS A 265 -17.96 1.12 -2.00
CA HIS A 265 -18.78 1.62 -0.90
C HIS A 265 -18.40 3.05 -0.48
N VAL A 266 -17.65 3.75 -1.32
CA VAL A 266 -17.30 5.16 -1.15
C VAL A 266 -18.23 5.98 -2.04
N ARG A 267 -18.92 6.95 -1.48
CA ARG A 267 -19.76 7.87 -2.25
C ARG A 267 -18.85 8.81 -3.04
N VAL A 268 -19.25 9.14 -4.26
CA VAL A 268 -18.55 10.16 -5.07
C VAL A 268 -19.28 11.47 -4.89
N SER A 269 -18.56 12.53 -4.52
CA SER A 269 -19.13 13.86 -4.35
C SER A 269 -19.69 14.41 -5.68
N ASN A 270 -20.86 15.04 -5.64
CA ASN A 270 -21.44 15.70 -6.81
C ASN A 270 -20.57 16.86 -7.34
N SER A 271 -19.67 17.38 -6.51
CA SER A 271 -18.70 18.42 -6.89
C SER A 271 -17.49 17.84 -7.62
N LEU A 272 -17.27 16.52 -7.57
CA LEU A 272 -16.23 15.89 -8.34
C LEU A 272 -16.63 16.00 -9.82
N ARG A 273 -15.94 16.87 -10.52
CA ARG A 273 -16.15 16.97 -11.95
C ARG A 273 -15.73 15.65 -12.55
N LEU A 274 -16.61 15.05 -13.32
CA LEU A 274 -16.36 13.88 -14.16
C LEU A 274 -15.44 14.29 -15.32
N THR A 275 -14.26 14.80 -14.98
CA THR A 275 -13.18 15.08 -15.91
C THR A 275 -12.45 13.76 -16.19
N ASP A 276 -11.51 13.77 -17.11
CA ASP A 276 -10.79 12.62 -17.67
C ASP A 276 -10.26 11.58 -16.66
N HIS A 277 -10.19 11.93 -15.38
CA HIS A 277 -9.76 11.02 -14.30
C HIS A 277 -10.67 9.82 -14.06
N LEU A 278 -11.95 9.85 -14.48
CA LEU A 278 -12.81 8.66 -14.40
C LEU A 278 -12.57 7.65 -15.54
N THR A 279 -11.77 8.02 -16.52
CA THR A 279 -11.28 7.07 -17.52
C THR A 279 -10.16 6.18 -16.98
N ILE A 280 -9.50 6.61 -15.86
CA ILE A 280 -8.46 5.84 -15.21
C ILE A 280 -9.10 4.76 -14.35
N PRO A 281 -8.72 3.49 -14.50
CA PRO A 281 -9.30 2.41 -13.73
C PRO A 281 -9.11 2.60 -12.21
N SER A 282 -10.19 2.43 -11.45
CA SER A 282 -10.20 2.72 -10.00
C SER A 282 -9.20 1.89 -9.20
N TYR A 283 -8.85 0.69 -9.64
CA TYR A 283 -7.89 -0.18 -8.97
C TYR A 283 -6.46 0.41 -8.89
N ARG A 284 -6.13 1.41 -9.71
CA ARG A 284 -4.86 2.12 -9.65
C ARG A 284 -4.75 2.99 -8.39
N PHE A 285 -5.88 3.43 -7.85
CA PHE A 285 -5.97 4.28 -6.66
C PHE A 285 -6.16 3.51 -5.35
N ALA A 286 -6.08 2.19 -5.39
CA ALA A 286 -6.38 1.36 -4.22
C ALA A 286 -5.57 1.77 -2.98
N SER A 287 -4.28 2.03 -3.14
CA SER A 287 -3.39 2.42 -2.04
C SER A 287 -3.67 3.84 -1.54
N ALA A 288 -3.88 4.80 -2.45
CA ALA A 288 -4.17 6.19 -2.07
C ALA A 288 -5.53 6.32 -1.36
N VAL A 289 -6.56 5.61 -1.86
CA VAL A 289 -7.87 5.53 -1.21
C VAL A 289 -7.75 4.81 0.13
N GLY A 290 -7.02 3.71 0.18
CA GLY A 290 -6.88 2.90 1.39
C GLY A 290 -6.17 3.65 2.52
N VAL A 291 -5.08 4.36 2.23
CA VAL A 291 -4.39 5.15 3.25
C VAL A 291 -5.22 6.34 3.73
N ALA A 292 -6.08 6.90 2.86
CA ALA A 292 -7.04 7.95 3.26
C ALA A 292 -8.21 7.40 4.08
N LEU A 293 -8.53 6.10 3.97
CA LEU A 293 -9.59 5.42 4.73
C LEU A 293 -9.09 4.88 6.08
N ARG A 294 -7.77 4.82 6.29
CA ARG A 294 -7.20 4.32 7.53
C ARG A 294 -7.67 5.16 8.71
N ARG A 295 -8.15 4.50 9.74
CA ARG A 295 -8.54 5.10 11.03
C ARG A 295 -7.47 4.76 12.06
N ASP A 296 -7.16 5.73 12.90
CA ASP A 296 -6.25 5.54 14.05
C ASP A 296 -6.81 4.54 15.06
#